data_84c8799f20267ba9fc9cf9cf45e73cc6
#
_entry.id   84c8799f20267ba9fc9cf9cf45e73cc6
#
_cell.length_a   1.000
_cell.length_b   1.000
_cell.length_c   1.000
_cell.angle_alpha   90.00
_cell.angle_beta   90.00
_cell.angle_gamma   90.00
#
_symmetry.space_group_name_H-M   'P 1'
#
loop_
_entity.id
_entity.type
_entity.pdbx_description
1 polymer ?
#
loop_
_entity_poly.entity_id
_entity_poly.type
_entity_poly.pdbx_seq_one_letter_code
_entity_poly.pdbx_strand_id
1 'polypeptide(L)'
;MKFIFQYYKSRLLYNFLLFLSLIIIFFSTEKSHAKSFSVNDIEISTPFEINFNKNKIIDEGFVEAFNELIFSIVQSKDQIKLNNTSINQIKGMIDTFSIVEEKFIDDIYYLTLNVSFNKKNIFDLLESKNIFPSLLLKKKFLFIPIFVDQNKNQVSMFSENKLFNIWNSNNKKFSLLNYILPTQDLDDFNLIKENINNLENYNFKEIINKYDINDHIIMIVFQNNNKIRVFNKIFFNKKNNLRNLNYTNVNFDNEEEIFKFIDDLKL
;
A
#
# COMPACT_ATOMS: atom_id res chain seq x y z
N MET A 1 -21.37 -54.82 -41.31
CA MET A 1 -21.77 -53.39 -41.38
C MET A 1 -21.75 -52.68 -40.02
N LYS A 2 -22.16 -53.27 -38.90
CA LYS A 2 -22.15 -52.64 -37.54
C LYS A 2 -20.75 -52.23 -37.03
N PHE A 3 -19.68 -53.00 -37.27
CA PHE A 3 -18.31 -52.74 -36.80
C PHE A 3 -17.68 -51.51 -37.46
N ILE A 4 -17.94 -51.28 -38.74
CA ILE A 4 -17.39 -50.11 -39.46
C ILE A 4 -18.03 -48.81 -38.96
N PHE A 5 -19.32 -48.84 -38.64
CA PHE A 5 -20.05 -47.67 -38.14
C PHE A 5 -19.59 -47.27 -36.72
N GLN A 6 -19.25 -48.26 -35.89
CA GLN A 6 -18.75 -48.05 -34.53
C GLN A 6 -17.32 -47.45 -34.53
N TYR A 7 -16.49 -47.87 -35.48
CA TYR A 7 -15.14 -47.32 -35.67
C TYR A 7 -15.16 -45.85 -36.11
N TYR A 8 -16.03 -45.50 -37.07
CA TYR A 8 -16.19 -44.12 -37.51
C TYR A 8 -16.74 -43.22 -36.41
N LYS A 9 -17.66 -43.70 -35.62
CA LYS A 9 -18.26 -42.96 -34.49
C LYS A 9 -17.23 -42.69 -33.40
N SER A 10 -16.37 -43.65 -33.04
CA SER A 10 -15.31 -43.45 -32.06
C SER A 10 -14.24 -42.46 -32.53
N ARG A 11 -13.88 -42.49 -33.81
CA ARG A 11 -12.91 -41.58 -34.42
C ARG A 11 -13.44 -40.14 -34.51
N LEU A 12 -14.72 -39.98 -34.77
CA LEU A 12 -15.38 -38.68 -34.80
C LEU A 12 -15.45 -38.07 -33.39
N LEU A 13 -15.76 -38.88 -32.39
CA LEU A 13 -15.78 -38.49 -30.98
C LEU A 13 -14.38 -38.08 -30.50
N TYR A 14 -13.35 -38.82 -30.88
CA TYR A 14 -11.96 -38.51 -30.56
C TYR A 14 -11.50 -37.15 -31.16
N ASN A 15 -11.81 -36.94 -32.45
CA ASN A 15 -11.49 -35.67 -33.10
C ASN A 15 -12.27 -34.49 -32.50
N PHE A 16 -13.51 -34.69 -32.09
CA PHE A 16 -14.32 -33.69 -31.41
C PHE A 16 -13.75 -33.33 -30.02
N LEU A 17 -13.32 -34.33 -29.24
CA LEU A 17 -12.67 -34.13 -27.94
C LEU A 17 -11.32 -33.41 -28.11
N LEU A 18 -10.55 -33.73 -29.12
CA LEU A 18 -9.28 -33.11 -29.46
C LEU A 18 -9.49 -31.62 -29.85
N PHE A 19 -10.52 -31.33 -30.64
CA PHE A 19 -10.90 -29.99 -31.02
C PHE A 19 -11.41 -29.16 -29.79
N LEU A 20 -12.19 -29.78 -28.90
CA LEU A 20 -12.66 -29.16 -27.69
C LEU A 20 -11.50 -28.84 -26.72
N SER A 21 -10.51 -29.73 -26.60
CA SER A 21 -9.31 -29.51 -25.79
C SER A 21 -8.46 -28.35 -26.33
N LEU A 22 -8.36 -28.23 -27.69
CA LEU A 22 -7.66 -27.11 -28.32
C LEU A 22 -8.36 -25.77 -28.06
N ILE A 23 -9.69 -25.75 -28.08
CA ILE A 23 -10.49 -24.58 -27.74
C ILE A 23 -10.23 -24.16 -26.28
N ILE A 24 -10.23 -25.12 -25.34
CA ILE A 24 -9.97 -24.84 -23.92
C ILE A 24 -8.57 -24.26 -23.72
N ILE A 25 -7.56 -24.77 -24.43
CA ILE A 25 -6.18 -24.24 -24.37
C ILE A 25 -6.13 -22.78 -24.91
N PHE A 26 -6.88 -22.47 -25.96
CA PHE A 26 -6.94 -21.11 -26.51
C PHE A 26 -7.65 -20.12 -25.59
N PHE A 27 -8.63 -20.56 -24.78
CA PHE A 27 -9.34 -19.71 -23.82
C PHE A 27 -8.64 -19.61 -22.47
N SER A 28 -7.68 -20.49 -22.17
CA SER A 28 -6.85 -20.44 -20.96
C SER A 28 -5.59 -19.58 -21.11
N THR A 29 -5.47 -18.71 -22.13
CA THR A 29 -4.48 -17.64 -22.09
C THR A 29 -4.83 -16.73 -20.93
N GLU A 30 -4.25 -17.02 -19.78
CA GLU A 30 -4.20 -16.06 -18.69
C GLU A 30 -3.77 -14.72 -19.30
N LYS A 31 -4.60 -13.71 -19.10
CA LYS A 31 -4.18 -12.32 -19.34
C LYS A 31 -2.93 -12.14 -18.49
N SER A 32 -1.77 -12.32 -19.09
CA SER A 32 -0.54 -11.81 -18.52
C SER A 32 -0.84 -10.34 -18.26
N HIS A 33 -1.08 -10.02 -16.99
CA HIS A 33 -1.05 -8.63 -16.55
C HIS A 33 0.41 -8.18 -16.73
N ALA A 34 0.74 -7.83 -17.95
CA ALA A 34 1.87 -6.96 -18.18
C ALA A 34 1.65 -5.83 -17.19
N LYS A 35 2.55 -5.67 -16.20
CA LYS A 35 2.45 -4.58 -15.23
C LYS A 35 2.34 -3.31 -16.05
N SER A 36 1.11 -2.82 -16.18
CA SER A 36 0.81 -1.70 -17.04
C SER A 36 1.46 -0.48 -16.39
N PHE A 37 2.05 0.36 -17.19
CA PHE A 37 2.48 1.69 -16.77
C PHE A 37 1.25 2.58 -16.62
N SER A 38 0.18 2.03 -16.05
CA SER A 38 -1.10 2.69 -15.80
C SER A 38 -1.29 2.87 -14.32
N VAL A 39 -1.78 4.04 -13.96
CA VAL A 39 -2.20 4.40 -12.61
C VAL A 39 -3.68 4.68 -12.66
N ASN A 40 -4.43 4.01 -11.81
CA ASN A 40 -5.88 4.09 -11.79
C ASN A 40 -6.36 4.82 -10.53
N ASP A 41 -7.58 5.32 -10.61
CA ASP A 41 -8.31 5.93 -9.49
C ASP A 41 -7.57 7.11 -8.84
N ILE A 42 -6.93 7.95 -9.67
CA ILE A 42 -6.33 9.20 -9.21
C ILE A 42 -7.43 10.19 -8.88
N GLU A 43 -7.60 10.49 -7.62
CA GLU A 43 -8.62 11.40 -7.11
C GLU A 43 -8.02 12.78 -6.84
N ILE A 44 -8.61 13.81 -7.44
CA ILE A 44 -8.30 15.20 -7.19
C ILE A 44 -9.56 15.90 -6.69
N SER A 45 -9.42 16.73 -5.68
CA SER A 45 -10.50 17.59 -5.21
C SER A 45 -10.01 19.02 -5.06
N THR A 46 -10.83 19.97 -5.49
CA THR A 46 -10.50 21.41 -5.40
C THR A 46 -11.76 22.23 -5.18
N PRO A 47 -11.70 23.32 -4.42
CA PRO A 47 -12.80 24.26 -4.33
C PRO A 47 -13.20 24.81 -5.72
N PHE A 48 -14.50 24.94 -5.95
CA PHE A 48 -15.02 25.52 -7.19
C PHE A 48 -15.12 27.03 -7.05
N GLU A 49 -14.10 27.73 -7.53
CA GLU A 49 -13.99 29.17 -7.45
C GLU A 49 -14.21 29.83 -8.82
N ILE A 50 -14.35 31.18 -8.83
CA ILE A 50 -14.57 32.00 -10.06
C ILE A 50 -13.50 31.72 -11.13
N ASN A 51 -12.28 31.37 -10.74
CA ASN A 51 -11.16 31.07 -11.64
C ASN A 51 -10.96 29.56 -11.89
N PHE A 52 -12.02 28.75 -11.70
CA PHE A 52 -11.97 27.30 -11.95
C PHE A 52 -11.49 26.99 -13.37
N ASN A 53 -10.48 26.13 -13.46
CA ASN A 53 -9.94 25.67 -14.73
C ASN A 53 -9.77 24.15 -14.72
N LYS A 54 -10.70 23.46 -15.36
CA LYS A 54 -10.71 22.00 -15.45
C LYS A 54 -9.40 21.43 -16.01
N ASN A 55 -8.80 22.08 -17.01
CA ASN A 55 -7.55 21.59 -17.60
C ASN A 55 -6.40 21.62 -16.58
N LYS A 56 -6.36 22.64 -15.71
CA LYS A 56 -5.36 22.72 -14.64
C LYS A 56 -5.51 21.55 -13.66
N ILE A 57 -6.75 21.20 -13.33
CA ILE A 57 -7.03 20.07 -12.41
C ILE A 57 -6.66 18.72 -13.04
N ILE A 58 -6.92 18.56 -14.34
CA ILE A 58 -6.46 17.39 -15.09
C ILE A 58 -4.93 17.33 -15.09
N ASP A 59 -4.25 18.46 -15.25
CA ASP A 59 -2.79 18.55 -15.19
C ASP A 59 -2.24 18.18 -13.81
N GLU A 60 -2.89 18.59 -12.73
CA GLU A 60 -2.58 18.16 -11.37
C GLU A 60 -2.75 16.64 -11.22
N GLY A 61 -3.82 16.08 -11.80
CA GLY A 61 -4.02 14.62 -11.84
C GLY A 61 -2.93 13.88 -12.60
N PHE A 62 -2.40 14.44 -13.68
CA PHE A 62 -1.27 13.86 -14.41
C PHE A 62 0.02 13.87 -13.59
N VAL A 63 0.28 14.95 -12.85
CA VAL A 63 1.43 15.04 -11.94
C VAL A 63 1.32 14.00 -10.84
N GLU A 64 0.13 13.86 -10.26
CA GLU A 64 -0.13 12.88 -9.20
C GLU A 64 0.04 11.45 -9.71
N ALA A 65 -0.53 11.13 -10.89
CA ALA A 65 -0.35 9.83 -11.52
C ALA A 65 1.12 9.53 -11.85
N PHE A 66 1.87 10.53 -12.32
CA PHE A 66 3.30 10.37 -12.58
C PHE A 66 4.06 10.08 -11.28
N ASN A 67 3.79 10.82 -10.22
CA ASN A 67 4.41 10.60 -8.91
C ASN A 67 4.12 9.19 -8.38
N GLU A 68 2.88 8.71 -8.51
CA GLU A 68 2.51 7.34 -8.12
C GLU A 68 3.27 6.29 -8.92
N LEU A 69 3.34 6.46 -10.24
CA LEU A 69 4.11 5.55 -11.09
C LEU A 69 5.58 5.53 -10.67
N ILE A 70 6.20 6.70 -10.53
CA ILE A 70 7.63 6.83 -10.14
C ILE A 70 7.86 6.19 -8.77
N PHE A 71 6.98 6.44 -7.82
CA PHE A 71 7.06 5.82 -6.49
C PHE A 71 7.03 4.29 -6.57
N SER A 72 6.30 3.72 -7.52
CA SER A 72 6.17 2.27 -7.70
C SER A 72 7.33 1.60 -8.41
N ILE A 73 8.19 2.36 -9.13
CA ILE A 73 9.26 1.81 -9.97
C ILE A 73 10.66 2.38 -9.67
N VAL A 74 10.76 3.43 -8.82
CA VAL A 74 12.02 4.10 -8.50
C VAL A 74 12.30 4.05 -7.01
N GLN A 75 13.53 3.72 -6.62
CA GLN A 75 13.95 3.72 -5.22
C GLN A 75 13.89 5.14 -4.63
N SER A 76 13.51 5.26 -3.35
CA SER A 76 13.31 6.56 -2.67
C SER A 76 14.51 7.51 -2.80
N LYS A 77 15.75 6.98 -2.73
CA LYS A 77 16.97 7.78 -2.89
C LYS A 77 17.10 8.48 -4.25
N ASP A 78 16.48 7.92 -5.30
CA ASP A 78 16.56 8.42 -6.67
C ASP A 78 15.34 9.26 -7.08
N GLN A 79 14.24 9.21 -6.31
CA GLN A 79 13.01 9.95 -6.60
C GLN A 79 13.25 11.47 -6.63
N ILE A 80 14.12 11.98 -5.77
CA ILE A 80 14.47 13.41 -5.71
C ILE A 80 14.99 13.96 -7.04
N LYS A 81 15.62 13.11 -7.87
CA LYS A 81 16.12 13.49 -9.19
C LYS A 81 15.01 13.81 -10.20
N LEU A 82 13.79 13.39 -9.89
CA LEU A 82 12.61 13.52 -10.76
C LEU A 82 11.64 14.63 -10.31
N ASN A 83 11.86 15.25 -9.13
CA ASN A 83 11.01 16.30 -8.58
C ASN A 83 10.83 17.52 -9.51
N ASN A 84 11.80 17.77 -10.39
CA ASN A 84 11.77 18.89 -11.33
C ASN A 84 11.26 18.52 -12.73
N THR A 85 10.55 17.38 -12.88
CA THR A 85 9.94 17.00 -14.16
C THR A 85 8.76 17.92 -14.45
N SER A 86 8.83 18.66 -15.57
CA SER A 86 7.79 19.62 -15.91
C SER A 86 6.50 18.94 -16.37
N ILE A 87 5.34 19.61 -16.19
CA ILE A 87 4.05 19.09 -16.67
C ILE A 87 4.05 18.78 -18.18
N ASN A 88 4.76 19.56 -18.98
CA ASN A 88 4.85 19.30 -20.42
C ASN A 88 5.64 18.00 -20.72
N GLN A 89 6.67 17.72 -19.95
CA GLN A 89 7.39 16.44 -20.05
C GLN A 89 6.48 15.27 -19.61
N ILE A 90 5.74 15.44 -18.52
CA ILE A 90 4.79 14.43 -18.03
C ILE A 90 3.74 14.12 -19.10
N LYS A 91 3.12 15.16 -19.67
CA LYS A 91 2.15 15.01 -20.76
C LYS A 91 2.73 14.29 -21.98
N GLY A 92 3.99 14.55 -22.32
CA GLY A 92 4.68 13.85 -23.41
C GLY A 92 4.93 12.37 -23.16
N MET A 93 4.78 11.91 -21.92
CA MET A 93 4.91 10.51 -21.54
C MET A 93 3.57 9.78 -21.37
N ILE A 94 2.44 10.49 -21.47
CA ILE A 94 1.11 9.89 -21.37
C ILE A 94 0.71 9.32 -22.73
N ASP A 95 0.32 8.03 -22.76
CA ASP A 95 -0.30 7.41 -23.95
C ASP A 95 -1.78 7.72 -24.01
N THR A 96 -2.50 7.48 -22.92
CA THR A 96 -3.95 7.69 -22.83
C THR A 96 -4.35 8.05 -21.41
N PHE A 97 -5.47 8.74 -21.27
CA PHE A 97 -6.13 8.93 -19.97
C PHE A 97 -7.64 8.85 -20.14
N SER A 98 -8.34 8.58 -19.05
CA SER A 98 -9.80 8.62 -19.00
C SER A 98 -10.27 9.24 -17.70
N ILE A 99 -11.36 10.01 -17.79
CA ILE A 99 -12.10 10.48 -16.62
C ILE A 99 -13.04 9.33 -16.22
N VAL A 100 -12.86 8.79 -15.02
CA VAL A 100 -13.68 7.72 -14.44
C VAL A 100 -14.91 8.31 -13.80
N GLU A 101 -14.72 9.39 -13.04
CA GLU A 101 -15.78 10.06 -12.33
C GLU A 101 -15.52 11.56 -12.26
N GLU A 102 -16.58 12.33 -12.33
CA GLU A 102 -16.59 13.78 -12.19
C GLU A 102 -17.81 14.18 -11.36
N LYS A 103 -17.60 14.84 -10.23
CA LYS A 103 -18.65 15.24 -9.29
C LYS A 103 -18.46 16.68 -8.83
N PHE A 104 -19.57 17.32 -8.53
CA PHE A 104 -19.62 18.61 -7.90
C PHE A 104 -20.53 18.51 -6.66
N ILE A 105 -19.95 18.68 -5.48
CA ILE A 105 -20.65 18.50 -4.19
C ILE A 105 -20.15 19.59 -3.22
N ASP A 106 -21.06 20.34 -2.61
CA ASP A 106 -20.74 21.33 -1.58
C ASP A 106 -19.63 22.31 -1.97
N ASP A 107 -19.74 22.90 -3.16
CA ASP A 107 -18.76 23.82 -3.76
C ASP A 107 -17.35 23.22 -3.93
N ILE A 108 -17.23 21.90 -3.92
CA ILE A 108 -16.00 21.18 -4.21
C ILE A 108 -16.18 20.37 -5.50
N TYR A 109 -15.23 20.52 -6.41
CA TYR A 109 -15.13 19.71 -7.61
C TYR A 109 -14.24 18.50 -7.36
N TYR A 110 -14.75 17.31 -7.66
CA TYR A 110 -14.06 16.02 -7.55
C TYR A 110 -13.84 15.43 -8.93
N LEU A 111 -12.64 14.96 -9.17
CA LEU A 111 -12.25 14.33 -10.43
C LEU A 111 -11.48 13.05 -10.15
N THR A 112 -11.89 11.94 -10.77
CA THR A 112 -11.15 10.66 -10.73
C THR A 112 -10.65 10.33 -12.13
N LEU A 113 -9.34 10.07 -12.24
CA LEU A 113 -8.66 9.78 -13.51
C LEU A 113 -7.97 8.42 -13.50
N ASN A 114 -7.98 7.76 -14.66
CA ASN A 114 -7.03 6.71 -14.99
C ASN A 114 -6.03 7.26 -16.02
N VAL A 115 -4.74 7.02 -15.80
CA VAL A 115 -3.66 7.52 -16.66
C VAL A 115 -2.75 6.37 -17.05
N SER A 116 -2.51 6.20 -18.34
CA SER A 116 -1.57 5.21 -18.89
C SER A 116 -0.38 5.92 -19.51
N PHE A 117 0.82 5.52 -19.08
CA PHE A 117 2.07 6.10 -19.54
C PHE A 117 2.77 5.24 -20.59
N ASN A 118 3.42 5.88 -21.54
CA ASN A 118 4.30 5.25 -22.50
C ASN A 118 5.55 4.71 -21.81
N LYS A 119 5.66 3.40 -21.78
CA LYS A 119 6.76 2.71 -21.09
C LYS A 119 8.13 3.15 -21.60
N LYS A 120 8.27 3.33 -22.92
CA LYS A 120 9.55 3.75 -23.52
C LYS A 120 9.92 5.15 -23.04
N ASN A 121 8.99 6.10 -23.12
CA ASN A 121 9.25 7.50 -22.72
C ASN A 121 9.58 7.60 -21.22
N ILE A 122 8.95 6.80 -20.37
CA ILE A 122 9.30 6.72 -18.94
C ILE A 122 10.73 6.20 -18.77
N PHE A 123 11.10 5.11 -19.48
CA PHE A 123 12.45 4.57 -19.36
C PHE A 123 13.51 5.52 -19.92
N ASP A 124 13.24 6.19 -21.03
CA ASP A 124 14.13 7.20 -21.61
C ASP A 124 14.40 8.36 -20.59
N LEU A 125 13.35 8.80 -19.88
CA LEU A 125 13.50 9.78 -18.79
C LEU A 125 14.38 9.22 -17.66
N LEU A 126 14.11 8.00 -17.17
CA LEU A 126 14.88 7.40 -16.07
C LEU A 126 16.35 7.22 -16.47
N GLU A 127 16.63 6.74 -17.68
CA GLU A 127 17.97 6.57 -18.22
C GLU A 127 18.72 7.91 -18.30
N SER A 128 18.04 8.96 -18.79
CA SER A 128 18.63 10.32 -18.86
C SER A 128 19.07 10.87 -17.49
N LYS A 129 18.49 10.35 -16.40
CA LYS A 129 18.79 10.72 -15.00
C LYS A 129 19.69 9.69 -14.30
N ASN A 130 20.20 8.68 -15.02
CA ASN A 130 20.95 7.54 -14.47
C ASN A 130 20.17 6.83 -13.34
N ILE A 131 18.88 6.59 -13.55
CA ILE A 131 18.00 5.88 -12.63
C ILE A 131 17.67 4.52 -13.23
N PHE A 132 17.93 3.45 -12.46
CA PHE A 132 17.54 2.11 -12.84
C PHE A 132 16.20 1.77 -12.18
N PRO A 133 15.13 1.52 -12.97
CA PRO A 133 13.84 1.17 -12.42
C PRO A 133 13.93 -0.17 -11.68
N SER A 134 13.28 -0.25 -10.53
CA SER A 134 13.13 -1.46 -9.75
C SER A 134 11.64 -1.70 -9.51
N LEU A 135 11.21 -2.95 -9.70
CA LEU A 135 9.85 -3.32 -9.34
C LEU A 135 9.75 -3.40 -7.82
N LEU A 136 9.23 -2.35 -7.22
CA LEU A 136 8.91 -2.34 -5.79
C LEU A 136 7.64 -3.16 -5.59
N LEU A 137 7.72 -4.22 -4.81
CA LEU A 137 6.57 -5.06 -4.49
C LEU A 137 5.85 -4.49 -3.29
N LYS A 138 4.54 -4.25 -3.41
CA LYS A 138 3.70 -3.97 -2.25
C LYS A 138 3.81 -5.14 -1.27
N LYS A 139 4.13 -4.85 -0.03
CA LYS A 139 4.30 -5.85 1.03
C LYS A 139 3.24 -5.66 2.11
N LYS A 140 2.71 -6.78 2.59
CA LYS A 140 1.82 -6.81 3.75
C LYS A 140 2.64 -7.06 5.00
N PHE A 141 2.41 -6.28 6.04
CA PHE A 141 2.97 -6.46 7.37
C PHE A 141 1.83 -6.59 8.38
N LEU A 142 1.93 -7.58 9.25
CA LEU A 142 1.14 -7.55 10.47
C LEU A 142 1.76 -6.48 11.39
N PHE A 143 0.97 -5.48 11.77
CA PHE A 143 1.43 -4.40 12.62
C PHE A 143 0.67 -4.42 13.94
N ILE A 144 1.40 -4.67 15.03
CA ILE A 144 0.86 -4.78 16.39
C ILE A 144 1.34 -3.59 17.21
N PRO A 145 0.58 -2.48 17.25
CA PRO A 145 0.89 -1.35 18.11
C PRO A 145 0.40 -1.59 19.53
N ILE A 146 1.28 -1.39 20.50
CA ILE A 146 1.01 -1.49 21.94
C ILE A 146 1.41 -0.18 22.57
N PHE A 147 0.52 0.42 23.36
CA PHE A 147 0.81 1.62 24.10
C PHE A 147 0.84 1.32 25.59
N VAL A 148 1.89 1.75 26.28
CA VAL A 148 2.13 1.55 27.71
C VAL A 148 2.26 2.89 28.39
N ASP A 149 1.28 3.26 29.21
CA ASP A 149 1.38 4.39 30.13
C ASP A 149 2.10 3.93 31.40
N GLN A 150 3.40 4.26 31.50
CA GLN A 150 4.22 3.85 32.66
C GLN A 150 3.81 4.55 33.95
N ASN A 151 3.21 5.74 33.88
CA ASN A 151 2.76 6.46 35.05
C ASN A 151 1.55 5.80 35.71
N LYS A 152 0.63 5.28 34.89
CA LYS A 152 -0.58 4.59 35.33
C LYS A 152 -0.41 3.08 35.42
N ASN A 153 0.72 2.55 34.95
CA ASN A 153 0.95 1.10 34.78
C ASN A 153 -0.18 0.44 33.99
N GLN A 154 -0.54 1.07 32.85
CA GLN A 154 -1.64 0.63 31.99
C GLN A 154 -1.13 0.32 30.58
N VAL A 155 -1.72 -0.70 29.96
CA VAL A 155 -1.51 -1.02 28.55
C VAL A 155 -2.80 -0.78 27.78
N SER A 156 -2.66 -0.22 26.57
CA SER A 156 -3.76 -0.03 25.63
C SER A 156 -3.41 -0.70 24.30
N MET A 157 -4.36 -1.46 23.77
CA MET A 157 -4.33 -2.12 22.47
C MET A 157 -5.64 -1.85 21.75
N PHE A 158 -5.68 -2.21 20.47
CA PHE A 158 -6.89 -2.14 19.64
C PHE A 158 -7.57 -0.75 19.70
N SER A 159 -8.89 -0.71 19.83
CA SER A 159 -9.68 0.53 19.85
C SER A 159 -9.35 1.51 20.98
N GLU A 160 -8.76 1.05 22.08
CA GLU A 160 -8.29 1.91 23.18
C GLU A 160 -6.95 2.57 22.88
N ASN A 161 -6.23 2.10 21.88
CA ASN A 161 -4.95 2.65 21.46
C ASN A 161 -5.14 3.67 20.33
N LYS A 162 -4.87 4.93 20.59
CA LYS A 162 -5.00 6.02 19.61
C LYS A 162 -4.14 5.78 18.36
N LEU A 163 -2.95 5.19 18.52
CA LEU A 163 -2.10 4.85 17.37
C LEU A 163 -2.73 3.78 16.48
N PHE A 164 -3.40 2.80 17.07
CA PHE A 164 -4.12 1.77 16.32
C PHE A 164 -5.22 2.37 15.45
N ASN A 165 -6.02 3.27 16.01
CA ASN A 165 -7.15 3.88 15.31
C ASN A 165 -6.71 4.78 14.14
N ILE A 166 -5.60 5.51 14.32
CA ILE A 166 -5.14 6.53 13.37
C ILE A 166 -4.14 5.95 12.35
N TRP A 167 -3.49 4.82 12.64
CA TRP A 167 -2.39 4.30 11.82
C TRP A 167 -2.71 4.16 10.32
N ASN A 168 -3.89 3.63 10.02
CA ASN A 168 -4.32 3.44 8.64
C ASN A 168 -5.14 4.59 8.08
N SER A 169 -5.66 5.51 8.91
CA SER A 169 -6.40 6.68 8.44
C SER A 169 -5.51 7.68 7.70
N ASN A 170 -4.22 7.73 8.05
CA ASN A 170 -3.20 8.55 7.38
C ASN A 170 -2.36 7.69 6.41
N ASN A 171 -2.99 6.89 5.57
CA ASN A 171 -2.27 6.20 4.52
C ASN A 171 -1.88 7.19 3.43
N LYS A 172 -0.57 7.43 3.28
CA LYS A 172 -0.06 8.10 2.09
C LYS A 172 -0.53 7.26 0.89
N LYS A 173 -1.13 7.92 -0.08
CA LYS A 173 -1.76 7.32 -1.27
C LYS A 173 -0.85 6.29 -1.99
N PHE A 174 0.46 6.39 -1.80
CA PHE A 174 1.49 5.58 -2.46
C PHE A 174 2.33 4.74 -1.51
N SER A 175 1.77 4.24 -0.42
CA SER A 175 2.51 3.37 0.48
C SER A 175 2.78 2.00 -0.16
N LEU A 176 4.04 1.58 -0.16
CA LEU A 176 4.45 0.22 -0.56
C LEU A 176 4.20 -0.80 0.56
N LEU A 177 4.00 -0.33 1.77
CA LEU A 177 3.72 -1.15 2.93
C LEU A 177 2.22 -1.07 3.25
N ASN A 178 1.58 -2.23 3.24
CA ASN A 178 0.20 -2.38 3.68
C ASN A 178 0.20 -2.97 5.09
N TYR A 179 -0.18 -2.16 6.06
CA TYR A 179 -0.23 -2.56 7.45
C TYR A 179 -1.58 -3.20 7.77
N ILE A 180 -1.55 -4.48 8.10
CA ILE A 180 -2.71 -5.22 8.61
C ILE A 180 -2.67 -5.13 10.13
N LEU A 181 -3.65 -4.48 10.71
CA LEU A 181 -3.82 -4.40 12.16
C LEU A 181 -4.48 -5.69 12.68
N PRO A 182 -4.13 -6.17 13.87
CA PRO A 182 -4.77 -7.33 14.47
C PRO A 182 -6.25 -7.02 14.79
N THR A 183 -7.09 -8.05 14.68
CA THR A 183 -8.48 -7.97 15.16
C THR A 183 -8.51 -7.88 16.69
N GLN A 184 -9.51 -7.18 17.21
CA GLN A 184 -9.69 -7.08 18.65
C GLN A 184 -9.93 -8.45 19.28
N ASP A 185 -9.10 -8.84 20.24
CA ASP A 185 -9.11 -10.14 20.91
C ASP A 185 -8.77 -9.94 22.40
N LEU A 186 -9.65 -10.40 23.28
CA LEU A 186 -9.49 -10.23 24.72
C LEU A 186 -8.38 -11.10 25.30
N ASP A 187 -8.15 -12.28 24.73
CA ASP A 187 -7.09 -13.20 25.18
C ASP A 187 -5.73 -12.58 24.84
N ASP A 188 -5.56 -12.02 23.64
CA ASP A 188 -4.35 -11.29 23.25
C ASP A 188 -4.09 -10.09 24.17
N PHE A 189 -5.14 -9.33 24.50
CA PHE A 189 -5.02 -8.21 25.44
C PHE A 189 -4.57 -8.67 26.83
N ASN A 190 -5.16 -9.74 27.36
CA ASN A 190 -4.80 -10.27 28.66
C ASN A 190 -3.34 -10.78 28.71
N LEU A 191 -2.91 -11.50 27.68
CA LEU A 191 -1.51 -11.95 27.53
C LEU A 191 -0.52 -10.77 27.58
N ILE A 192 -0.84 -9.69 26.87
CA ILE A 192 0.01 -8.50 26.84
C ILE A 192 -0.01 -7.77 28.19
N LYS A 193 -1.18 -7.66 28.82
CA LYS A 193 -1.35 -7.01 30.12
C LYS A 193 -0.59 -7.75 31.23
N GLU A 194 -0.64 -9.08 31.26
CA GLU A 194 0.09 -9.91 32.21
C GLU A 194 1.62 -9.76 32.06
N ASN A 195 2.08 -9.48 30.85
CA ASN A 195 3.50 -9.34 30.52
C ASN A 195 3.97 -7.87 30.45
N ILE A 196 3.20 -6.91 30.94
CA ILE A 196 3.49 -5.47 30.81
C ILE A 196 4.91 -5.07 31.20
N ASN A 197 5.47 -5.71 32.24
CA ASN A 197 6.81 -5.41 32.75
C ASN A 197 7.95 -6.05 31.90
N ASN A 198 7.62 -6.92 30.95
CA ASN A 198 8.62 -7.64 30.16
C ASN A 198 8.27 -7.71 28.66
N LEU A 199 7.51 -6.74 28.17
CA LEU A 199 7.03 -6.73 26.77
C LEU A 199 8.17 -6.75 25.73
N GLU A 200 9.30 -6.14 26.06
CA GLU A 200 10.45 -6.14 25.15
C GLU A 200 11.02 -7.53 24.89
N ASN A 201 10.91 -8.43 25.87
CA ASN A 201 11.37 -9.83 25.74
C ASN A 201 10.23 -10.80 25.48
N TYR A 202 8.99 -10.34 25.53
CA TYR A 202 7.82 -11.19 25.32
C TYR A 202 7.82 -11.83 23.93
N ASN A 203 7.39 -13.08 23.86
CA ASN A 203 7.28 -13.83 22.61
C ASN A 203 5.86 -13.72 22.03
N PHE A 204 5.69 -12.90 21.01
CA PHE A 204 4.41 -12.62 20.36
C PHE A 204 3.93 -13.72 19.40
N LYS A 205 4.55 -14.93 19.37
CA LYS A 205 4.19 -15.96 18.40
C LYS A 205 2.74 -16.39 18.44
N GLU A 206 2.11 -16.43 19.62
CA GLU A 206 0.70 -16.81 19.74
C GLU A 206 -0.20 -15.84 18.99
N ILE A 207 0.05 -14.55 19.11
CA ILE A 207 -0.68 -13.51 18.41
C ILE A 207 -0.38 -13.55 16.91
N ILE A 208 0.91 -13.62 16.54
CA ILE A 208 1.35 -13.59 15.13
C ILE A 208 0.79 -14.79 14.35
N ASN A 209 0.79 -15.98 14.96
CA ASN A 209 0.36 -17.21 14.28
C ASN A 209 -1.14 -17.25 13.96
N LYS A 210 -1.95 -16.35 14.51
CA LYS A 210 -3.36 -16.17 14.13
C LYS A 210 -3.52 -15.58 12.73
N TYR A 211 -2.43 -14.98 12.18
CA TYR A 211 -2.43 -14.31 10.88
C TYR A 211 -1.50 -15.03 9.91
N ASP A 212 -1.93 -15.21 8.68
CA ASP A 212 -1.11 -15.77 7.60
C ASP A 212 -0.21 -14.70 6.97
N ILE A 213 0.60 -14.03 7.82
CA ILE A 213 1.49 -12.94 7.43
C ILE A 213 2.84 -13.15 8.11
N ASN A 214 3.87 -13.44 7.31
CA ASN A 214 5.21 -13.71 7.85
C ASN A 214 5.93 -12.43 8.32
N ASP A 215 5.86 -11.37 7.51
CA ASP A 215 6.53 -10.10 7.83
C ASP A 215 5.67 -9.32 8.86
N HIS A 216 6.26 -8.94 10.00
CA HIS A 216 5.51 -8.27 11.06
C HIS A 216 6.33 -7.22 11.80
N ILE A 217 5.62 -6.27 12.37
CA ILE A 217 6.18 -5.21 13.21
C ILE A 217 5.41 -5.18 14.52
N ILE A 218 6.11 -5.33 15.62
CA ILE A 218 5.57 -5.10 16.96
C ILE A 218 6.16 -3.79 17.43
N MET A 219 5.30 -2.80 17.66
CA MET A 219 5.69 -1.49 18.14
C MET A 219 5.16 -1.28 19.55
N ILE A 220 6.07 -1.06 20.49
CA ILE A 220 5.72 -0.77 21.87
C ILE A 220 6.10 0.67 22.15
N VAL A 221 5.10 1.49 22.46
CA VAL A 221 5.27 2.88 22.82
C VAL A 221 5.14 3.01 24.33
N PHE A 222 6.23 3.36 24.99
CA PHE A 222 6.27 3.62 26.41
C PHE A 222 6.19 5.13 26.66
N GLN A 223 5.16 5.56 27.37
CA GLN A 223 5.01 6.95 27.81
C GLN A 223 5.34 7.07 29.29
N ASN A 224 6.25 8.01 29.62
CA ASN A 224 6.56 8.40 30.98
C ASN A 224 6.59 9.94 31.06
N ASN A 225 5.53 10.54 31.58
CA ASN A 225 5.31 11.98 31.52
C ASN A 225 5.44 12.50 30.06
N ASN A 226 6.34 13.44 29.80
CA ASN A 226 6.59 14.01 28.48
C ASN A 226 7.62 13.23 27.64
N LYS A 227 8.12 12.10 28.15
CA LYS A 227 9.10 11.27 27.46
C LYS A 227 8.41 10.06 26.83
N ILE A 228 8.73 9.81 25.58
CA ILE A 228 8.21 8.68 24.83
C ILE A 228 9.38 7.87 24.31
N ARG A 229 9.35 6.58 24.58
CA ARG A 229 10.28 5.62 24.01
C ARG A 229 9.52 4.63 23.15
N VAL A 230 9.94 4.48 21.91
CA VAL A 230 9.36 3.52 20.96
C VAL A 230 10.35 2.39 20.78
N PHE A 231 9.90 1.19 21.09
CA PHE A 231 10.65 -0.03 20.87
C PHE A 231 9.98 -0.84 19.76
N ASN A 232 10.69 -1.06 18.65
CA ASN A 232 10.19 -1.79 17.50
C ASN A 232 10.93 -3.13 17.36
N LYS A 233 10.16 -4.22 17.26
CA LYS A 233 10.63 -5.53 16.77
C LYS A 233 10.12 -5.69 15.35
N ILE A 234 11.03 -5.70 14.39
CA ILE A 234 10.70 -5.79 12.96
C ILE A 234 11.22 -7.12 12.45
N PHE A 235 10.32 -8.01 12.05
CA PHE A 235 10.67 -9.24 11.33
C PHE A 235 10.37 -9.04 9.84
N PHE A 236 11.41 -9.03 9.05
CA PHE A 236 11.31 -8.79 7.62
C PHE A 236 12.32 -9.64 6.85
N ASN A 237 11.84 -10.31 5.79
CA ASN A 237 12.67 -11.20 4.96
C ASN A 237 13.49 -12.20 5.82
N LYS A 238 12.85 -12.83 6.81
CA LYS A 238 13.47 -13.80 7.74
C LYS A 238 14.58 -13.21 8.65
N LYS A 239 14.65 -11.88 8.79
CA LYS A 239 15.60 -11.20 9.67
C LYS A 239 14.86 -10.43 10.76
N ASN A 240 15.43 -10.49 11.97
CA ASN A 240 14.96 -9.67 13.09
C ASN A 240 15.79 -8.39 13.18
N ASN A 241 15.12 -7.25 13.28
CA ASN A 241 15.72 -5.98 13.56
C ASN A 241 15.04 -5.35 14.77
N LEU A 242 15.82 -4.79 15.67
CA LEU A 242 15.34 -4.06 16.83
C LEU A 242 15.69 -2.58 16.68
N ARG A 243 14.74 -1.69 16.98
CA ARG A 243 14.97 -0.26 16.96
C ARG A 243 14.42 0.38 18.22
N ASN A 244 15.19 1.29 18.79
CA ASN A 244 14.77 2.17 19.88
C ASN A 244 14.82 3.62 19.40
N LEU A 245 13.70 4.33 19.58
CA LEU A 245 13.57 5.75 19.27
C LEU A 245 13.07 6.48 20.52
N ASN A 246 13.55 7.69 20.72
CA ASN A 246 13.13 8.52 21.85
C ASN A 246 12.57 9.84 21.34
N TYR A 247 11.42 10.22 21.88
CA TYR A 247 10.73 11.47 21.59
C TYR A 247 10.45 12.22 22.87
N THR A 248 10.29 13.52 22.76
CA THR A 248 9.88 14.39 23.86
C THR A 248 8.75 15.28 23.42
N ASN A 249 7.85 15.61 24.35
CA ASN A 249 6.77 16.57 24.14
C ASN A 249 5.78 16.17 23.02
N VAL A 250 5.44 14.89 22.89
CA VAL A 250 4.33 14.43 22.04
C VAL A 250 3.07 14.36 22.89
N ASN A 251 2.07 15.14 22.53
CA ASN A 251 0.77 15.11 23.19
C ASN A 251 -0.18 14.13 22.48
N PHE A 252 -0.43 12.97 23.10
CA PHE A 252 -1.37 11.98 22.57
C PHE A 252 -2.85 12.37 22.71
N ASP A 253 -3.17 13.53 23.27
CA ASP A 253 -4.53 14.08 23.27
C ASP A 253 -4.79 15.00 22.08
N ASN A 254 -3.75 15.33 21.29
CA ASN A 254 -3.83 16.11 20.07
C ASN A 254 -3.62 15.21 18.84
N GLU A 255 -4.66 15.05 18.01
CA GLU A 255 -4.61 14.19 16.82
C GLU A 255 -3.55 14.65 15.81
N GLU A 256 -3.34 15.94 15.60
CA GLU A 256 -2.32 16.45 14.68
C GLU A 256 -0.90 16.07 15.11
N GLU A 257 -0.64 16.05 16.41
CA GLU A 257 0.65 15.62 16.95
C GLU A 257 0.83 14.10 16.80
N ILE A 258 -0.25 13.33 16.97
CA ILE A 258 -0.23 11.90 16.73
C ILE A 258 0.02 11.61 15.23
N PHE A 259 -0.58 12.35 14.31
CA PHE A 259 -0.34 12.20 12.88
C PHE A 259 1.14 12.47 12.54
N LYS A 260 1.72 13.56 13.04
CA LYS A 260 3.15 13.87 12.85
C LYS A 260 4.05 12.78 13.41
N PHE A 261 3.72 12.28 14.60
CA PHE A 261 4.45 11.19 15.25
C PHE A 261 4.39 9.90 14.42
N ILE A 262 3.23 9.54 13.90
CA ILE A 262 3.06 8.38 13.03
C ILE A 262 3.83 8.56 11.72
N ASP A 263 3.83 9.74 11.14
CA ASP A 263 4.59 10.02 9.91
C ASP A 263 6.09 9.84 10.12
N ASP A 264 6.62 10.32 11.24
CA ASP A 264 8.03 10.10 11.64
C ASP A 264 8.36 8.61 11.82
N LEU A 265 7.41 7.82 12.34
CA LEU A 265 7.60 6.39 12.54
C LEU A 265 7.54 5.58 11.24
N LYS A 266 6.82 6.06 10.22
CA LYS A 266 6.67 5.42 8.91
C LYS A 266 7.84 5.71 7.95
N LEU A 267 8.68 6.69 8.24
CA LEU A 267 9.90 7.01 7.50
C LEU A 267 11.07 6.08 7.91
#